data_c9e0bda10e106ca666fc360f2f5c53b7
#
_entry.id   c9e0bda10e106ca666fc360f2f5c53b7
#
_cell.length_a   1.000
_cell.length_b   1.000
_cell.length_c   1.000
_cell.angle_alpha   90.00
_cell.angle_beta   90.00
_cell.angle_gamma   90.00
#
_symmetry.space_group_name_H-M   'P 1'
#
loop_
_entity.id
_entity.type
_entity.pdbx_description
1 polymer ?
#
loop_
_entity_poly.entity_id
_entity_poly.type
_entity_poly.pdbx_seq_one_letter_code
_entity_poly.pdbx_strand_id
1 'polypeptide(L)'
;MRIKVLMSVLATLLIVGSAYGQEPGAGAGRFEISAFPSGGMFFTPSSNGNEPDFGNYALGASFGVNLNRWIGIEGEGGGTIGVRQNFDVGSTTFTNQRTPNTWSYIGSFVVNPAGSHRSIVPYAIAGLGGLTMSPRGDAEKLGITTYETYLTGNVGGGLKWFSTRHFGVRGDYRFFMVRNKDSAPLFFGNENRYGHRVQAGLVYTY
;
A
#
# COMPACT_ATOMS: atom_id res chain seq x y z
N MET A 1 -1.19 23.66 2.92
CA MET A 1 -0.06 24.07 2.05
C MET A 1 0.97 22.95 1.77
N ARG A 2 1.15 21.96 2.65
CA ARG A 2 2.16 20.88 2.48
C ARG A 2 1.81 19.80 1.45
N ILE A 3 0.52 19.50 1.22
CA ILE A 3 0.09 18.49 0.23
C ILE A 3 0.37 18.93 -1.22
N LYS A 4 0.23 20.24 -1.53
CA LYS A 4 0.51 20.76 -2.87
C LYS A 4 1.99 20.64 -3.27
N VAL A 5 2.90 20.74 -2.30
CA VAL A 5 4.34 20.57 -2.54
C VAL A 5 4.69 19.10 -2.82
N LEU A 6 4.06 18.16 -2.11
CA LEU A 6 4.29 16.72 -2.31
C LEU A 6 3.81 16.26 -3.69
N MET A 7 2.65 16.74 -4.14
CA MET A 7 2.13 16.43 -5.48
C MET A 7 3.00 17.04 -6.60
N SER A 8 3.58 18.22 -6.37
CA SER A 8 4.48 18.86 -7.34
C SER A 8 5.79 18.08 -7.49
N VAL A 9 6.37 17.58 -6.41
CA VAL A 9 7.60 16.76 -6.44
C VAL A 9 7.34 15.43 -7.15
N LEU A 10 6.17 14.79 -6.91
CA LEU A 10 5.79 13.55 -7.60
C LEU A 10 5.59 13.76 -9.10
N ALA A 11 4.94 14.87 -9.48
CA ALA A 11 4.74 15.24 -10.89
C ALA A 11 6.06 15.56 -11.61
N THR A 12 7.01 16.20 -10.91
CA THR A 12 8.32 16.54 -11.49
C THR A 12 9.18 15.29 -11.72
N LEU A 13 9.12 14.28 -10.82
CA LEU A 13 9.80 12.99 -11.00
C LEU A 13 9.25 12.19 -12.20
N LEU A 14 7.97 12.34 -12.51
CA LEU A 14 7.35 11.68 -13.67
C LEU A 14 7.74 12.32 -15.01
N ILE A 15 8.08 13.61 -15.03
CA ILE A 15 8.40 14.35 -16.25
C ILE A 15 9.89 14.20 -16.64
N VAL A 16 10.79 14.07 -15.67
CA VAL A 16 12.24 13.95 -15.95
C VAL A 16 12.60 12.61 -16.59
N GLY A 17 11.79 11.56 -16.38
CA GLY A 17 12.03 10.21 -16.94
C GLY A 17 11.78 10.07 -18.45
N SER A 18 11.08 11.02 -19.10
CA SER A 18 10.72 10.91 -20.51
C SER A 18 11.81 11.31 -21.53
N ALA A 19 12.96 11.78 -21.04
CA ALA A 19 14.03 12.31 -21.92
C ALA A 19 15.13 11.29 -22.30
N TYR A 20 15.18 10.13 -21.63
CA TYR A 20 16.16 9.10 -21.96
C TYR A 20 15.51 8.00 -22.77
N GLY A 21 16.01 7.77 -23.98
CA GLY A 21 15.51 6.74 -24.88
C GLY A 21 15.47 5.37 -24.20
N GLN A 22 14.33 4.69 -24.33
CA GLN A 22 14.15 3.34 -23.79
C GLN A 22 15.09 2.36 -24.50
N GLU A 23 15.81 1.54 -23.73
CA GLU A 23 16.60 0.47 -24.32
C GLU A 23 15.64 -0.59 -24.93
N PRO A 24 15.96 -1.10 -26.14
CA PRO A 24 15.21 -2.22 -26.72
C PRO A 24 15.26 -3.44 -25.78
N GLY A 25 14.10 -3.98 -25.43
CA GLY A 25 13.98 -5.13 -24.54
C GLY A 25 13.84 -4.82 -23.06
N ALA A 26 13.63 -3.53 -22.67
CA ALA A 26 13.19 -3.20 -21.34
C ALA A 26 11.82 -3.80 -21.04
N GLY A 27 11.64 -4.38 -19.86
CA GLY A 27 10.41 -5.03 -19.43
C GLY A 27 10.60 -5.86 -18.17
N ALA A 28 9.51 -6.37 -17.61
CA ALA A 28 9.59 -7.22 -16.42
C ALA A 28 10.22 -8.58 -16.75
N GLY A 29 11.31 -8.92 -16.08
CA GLY A 29 11.95 -10.22 -16.13
C GLY A 29 11.20 -11.29 -15.34
N ARG A 30 11.86 -12.44 -15.10
CA ARG A 30 11.26 -13.55 -14.35
C ARG A 30 11.09 -13.24 -12.87
N PHE A 31 12.05 -12.56 -12.27
CA PHE A 31 12.05 -12.19 -10.86
C PHE A 31 11.99 -10.67 -10.72
N GLU A 32 11.22 -10.20 -9.81
CA GLU A 32 11.09 -8.77 -9.53
C GLU A 32 11.24 -8.51 -8.04
N ILE A 33 12.01 -7.47 -7.70
CA ILE A 33 12.10 -6.93 -6.34
C ILE A 33 11.63 -5.49 -6.43
N SER A 34 10.66 -5.12 -5.60
CA SER A 34 10.22 -3.72 -5.50
C SER A 34 10.45 -3.17 -4.10
N ALA A 35 10.85 -1.91 -4.03
CA ALA A 35 10.92 -1.16 -2.78
C ALA A 35 10.02 0.07 -2.90
N PHE A 36 9.14 0.25 -1.92
CA PHE A 36 8.17 1.35 -1.85
C PHE A 36 8.54 2.27 -0.69
N PRO A 37 9.43 3.24 -0.90
CA PRO A 37 9.82 4.20 0.14
C PRO A 37 8.77 5.27 0.38
N SER A 38 7.75 5.38 -0.46
CA SER A 38 6.76 6.45 -0.40
C SER A 38 5.36 5.92 -0.69
N GLY A 39 4.44 6.24 0.21
CA GLY A 39 3.03 5.91 0.05
C GLY A 39 2.17 6.43 1.19
N GLY A 40 0.87 6.25 1.04
CA GLY A 40 -0.13 6.53 2.06
C GLY A 40 -1.18 5.43 2.11
N MET A 41 -1.65 5.13 3.30
CA MET A 41 -2.78 4.25 3.53
C MET A 41 -3.84 5.00 4.30
N PHE A 42 -5.07 4.97 3.82
CA PHE A 42 -6.22 5.68 4.36
C PHE A 42 -7.31 4.67 4.68
N PHE A 43 -7.79 4.65 5.92
CA PHE A 43 -8.96 3.88 6.32
C PHE A 43 -10.20 4.75 6.16
N THR A 44 -11.24 4.20 5.57
CA THR A 44 -12.52 4.88 5.40
C THR A 44 -13.39 4.73 6.64
N PRO A 45 -14.28 5.69 6.93
CA PRO A 45 -15.25 5.56 8.01
C PRO A 45 -16.09 4.29 7.83
N SER A 46 -16.57 3.71 8.94
CA SER A 46 -17.57 2.65 8.88
C SER A 46 -18.94 3.20 8.50
N SER A 47 -19.83 2.32 8.11
CA SER A 47 -21.23 2.68 7.79
C SER A 47 -21.95 3.34 8.95
N ASN A 48 -21.55 3.05 10.19
CA ASN A 48 -22.16 3.59 11.40
C ASN A 48 -21.50 4.89 11.89
N GLY A 49 -20.42 5.35 11.24
CA GLY A 49 -19.73 6.60 11.58
C GLY A 49 -19.01 6.62 12.94
N ASN A 50 -18.96 5.48 13.64
CA ASN A 50 -18.38 5.38 14.99
C ASN A 50 -16.90 5.03 14.99
N GLU A 51 -16.31 4.79 13.84
CA GLU A 51 -14.92 4.37 13.71
C GLU A 51 -14.09 5.46 13.06
N PRO A 52 -12.84 5.69 13.55
CA PRO A 52 -12.02 6.77 13.06
C PRO A 52 -11.62 6.56 11.60
N ASP A 53 -11.70 7.61 10.81
CA ASP A 53 -10.99 7.70 9.55
C ASP A 53 -9.61 8.31 9.80
N PHE A 54 -8.58 7.69 9.26
CA PHE A 54 -7.22 8.21 9.42
C PHE A 54 -6.32 7.77 8.26
N GLY A 55 -5.29 8.58 8.03
CA GLY A 55 -4.26 8.29 7.05
C GLY A 55 -2.89 8.12 7.69
N ASN A 56 -2.14 7.12 7.21
CA ASN A 56 -0.79 6.83 7.65
C ASN A 56 0.18 6.87 6.48
N TYR A 57 1.45 7.17 6.77
CA TYR A 57 2.51 7.02 5.79
C TYR A 57 2.81 5.52 5.57
N ALA A 58 2.77 5.07 4.31
CA ALA A 58 3.00 3.66 3.95
C ALA A 58 4.37 3.48 3.31
N LEU A 59 5.02 2.37 3.66
CA LEU A 59 6.27 1.90 3.07
C LEU A 59 6.26 0.37 2.99
N GLY A 60 7.08 -0.19 2.09
CA GLY A 60 7.12 -1.64 1.94
C GLY A 60 8.13 -2.12 0.92
N ALA A 61 8.18 -3.44 0.77
CA ALA A 61 8.93 -4.11 -0.27
C ALA A 61 8.17 -5.35 -0.74
N SER A 62 8.40 -5.74 -2.00
CA SER A 62 7.82 -6.96 -2.54
C SER A 62 8.83 -7.77 -3.34
N PHE A 63 8.59 -9.08 -3.39
CA PHE A 63 9.28 -10.01 -4.25
C PHE A 63 8.24 -10.72 -5.13
N GLY A 64 8.44 -10.66 -6.45
CA GLY A 64 7.54 -11.24 -7.43
C GLY A 64 8.25 -12.27 -8.32
N VAL A 65 7.46 -13.24 -8.79
CA VAL A 65 7.87 -14.21 -9.79
C VAL A 65 6.85 -14.20 -10.92
N ASN A 66 7.27 -13.82 -12.12
CA ASN A 66 6.46 -13.92 -13.32
C ASN A 66 6.49 -15.37 -13.83
N LEU A 67 5.36 -16.07 -13.72
CA LEU A 67 5.19 -17.45 -14.18
C LEU A 67 5.20 -17.51 -15.71
N ASN A 68 4.62 -16.51 -16.33
CA ASN A 68 4.67 -16.25 -17.77
C ASN A 68 4.47 -14.74 -18.02
N ARG A 69 4.38 -14.33 -19.29
CA ARG A 69 4.19 -12.91 -19.67
C ARG A 69 2.89 -12.27 -19.15
N TRP A 70 1.91 -13.07 -18.75
CA TRP A 70 0.58 -12.59 -18.36
C TRP A 70 0.32 -12.69 -16.86
N ILE A 71 0.93 -13.68 -16.19
CA ILE A 71 0.60 -14.05 -14.81
C ILE A 71 1.87 -14.13 -13.97
N GLY A 72 1.80 -13.60 -12.77
CA GLY A 72 2.82 -13.70 -11.74
C GLY A 72 2.23 -13.91 -10.35
N ILE A 73 3.10 -14.18 -9.41
CA ILE A 73 2.82 -14.20 -7.98
C ILE A 73 3.75 -13.21 -7.28
N GLU A 74 3.26 -12.57 -6.23
CA GLU A 74 4.01 -11.58 -5.47
C GLU A 74 3.78 -11.79 -3.97
N GLY A 75 4.86 -11.79 -3.20
CA GLY A 75 4.85 -11.64 -1.75
C GLY A 75 5.25 -10.22 -1.38
N GLU A 76 4.47 -9.55 -0.55
CA GLU A 76 4.74 -8.20 -0.07
C GLU A 76 4.78 -8.16 1.45
N GLY A 77 5.80 -7.49 1.98
CA GLY A 77 5.89 -7.05 3.37
C GLY A 77 5.92 -5.53 3.43
N GLY A 78 5.10 -4.94 4.26
CA GLY A 78 5.04 -3.49 4.39
C GLY A 78 4.49 -3.04 5.73
N GLY A 79 4.51 -1.75 5.94
CA GLY A 79 3.96 -1.18 7.14
C GLY A 79 3.47 0.25 6.92
N THR A 80 2.67 0.71 7.87
CA THR A 80 2.30 2.12 7.94
C THR A 80 2.80 2.73 9.23
N ILE A 81 3.31 3.93 9.11
CA ILE A 81 3.76 4.73 10.24
C ILE A 81 2.66 5.73 10.57
N GLY A 82 2.15 5.63 11.80
CA GLY A 82 1.14 6.55 12.30
C GLY A 82 1.63 7.99 12.35
N VAL A 83 0.80 8.89 11.85
CA VAL A 83 1.06 10.33 11.86
C VAL A 83 0.13 11.02 12.87
N ARG A 84 0.56 12.17 13.37
CA ARG A 84 -0.30 13.00 14.24
C ARG A 84 -1.33 13.71 13.39
N GLN A 85 -2.60 13.48 13.72
CA GLN A 85 -3.74 14.08 13.04
C GLN A 85 -4.92 14.25 13.97
N ASN A 86 -5.91 14.99 13.52
CA ASN A 86 -7.21 15.05 14.17
C ASN A 86 -8.11 14.03 13.48
N PHE A 87 -8.89 13.30 14.26
CA PHE A 87 -9.88 12.38 13.74
C PHE A 87 -11.09 12.32 14.66
N ASP A 88 -12.22 11.99 14.08
CA ASP A 88 -13.49 11.90 14.78
C ASP A 88 -13.83 10.43 15.07
N VAL A 89 -14.38 10.18 16.25
CA VAL A 89 -14.95 8.90 16.66
C VAL A 89 -16.35 9.17 17.20
N GLY A 90 -17.35 8.85 16.41
CA GLY A 90 -18.72 9.24 16.72
C GLY A 90 -18.86 10.78 16.81
N SER A 91 -19.29 11.28 17.94
CA SER A 91 -19.43 12.73 18.21
C SER A 91 -18.20 13.37 18.86
N THR A 92 -17.12 12.62 19.08
CA THR A 92 -15.93 13.09 19.80
C THR A 92 -14.77 13.32 18.84
N THR A 93 -14.25 14.55 18.80
CA THR A 93 -13.05 14.91 18.04
C THR A 93 -11.80 14.70 18.89
N PHE A 94 -10.92 13.83 18.46
CA PHE A 94 -9.59 13.64 19.02
C PHE A 94 -8.58 14.51 18.28
N THR A 95 -7.95 15.45 18.99
CA THR A 95 -7.00 16.39 18.38
C THR A 95 -5.56 15.96 18.62
N ASN A 96 -4.71 16.10 17.58
CA ASN A 96 -3.27 15.88 17.65
C ASN A 96 -2.85 14.50 18.20
N GLN A 97 -3.63 13.46 17.91
CA GLN A 97 -3.32 12.09 18.33
C GLN A 97 -2.50 11.38 17.26
N ARG A 98 -1.59 10.52 17.69
CA ARG A 98 -0.82 9.68 16.80
C ARG A 98 -1.56 8.37 16.54
N THR A 99 -1.86 8.10 15.28
CA THR A 99 -2.49 6.85 14.86
C THR A 99 -1.53 5.66 15.02
N PRO A 100 -2.03 4.44 15.21
CA PRO A 100 -1.20 3.27 15.39
C PRO A 100 -0.43 2.91 14.12
N ASN A 101 0.72 2.28 14.32
CA ASN A 101 1.46 1.67 13.23
C ASN A 101 0.78 0.35 12.83
N THR A 102 0.86 0.00 11.54
CA THR A 102 0.41 -1.31 11.08
C THR A 102 1.51 -2.01 10.30
N TRP A 103 1.49 -3.34 10.30
CA TRP A 103 2.36 -4.19 9.50
C TRP A 103 1.50 -5.12 8.66
N SER A 104 1.80 -5.21 7.37
CA SER A 104 1.09 -6.08 6.44
C SER A 104 2.04 -7.07 5.78
N TYR A 105 1.57 -8.30 5.57
CA TYR A 105 2.24 -9.34 4.81
C TYR A 105 1.20 -10.06 3.96
N ILE A 106 1.39 -10.02 2.64
CA ILE A 106 0.35 -10.37 1.68
C ILE A 106 0.97 -11.18 0.55
N GLY A 107 0.34 -12.32 0.24
CA GLY A 107 0.56 -13.08 -0.99
C GLY A 107 -0.47 -12.70 -2.03
N SER A 108 -0.05 -12.47 -3.26
CA SER A 108 -0.91 -11.93 -4.32
C SER A 108 -0.70 -12.63 -5.66
N PHE A 109 -1.76 -12.72 -6.43
CA PHE A 109 -1.72 -12.96 -7.87
C PHE A 109 -1.61 -11.64 -8.63
N VAL A 110 -0.76 -11.63 -9.65
CA VAL A 110 -0.54 -10.48 -10.53
C VAL A 110 -0.90 -10.87 -11.96
N VAL A 111 -1.67 -10.01 -12.62
CA VAL A 111 -2.02 -10.15 -14.03
C VAL A 111 -1.51 -8.94 -14.79
N ASN A 112 -0.75 -9.20 -15.85
CA ASN A 112 -0.16 -8.19 -16.75
C ASN A 112 -0.92 -8.19 -18.09
N PRO A 113 -2.02 -7.46 -18.27
CA PRO A 113 -2.89 -7.55 -19.43
C PRO A 113 -2.23 -7.15 -20.76
N ALA A 114 -1.14 -6.39 -20.69
CA ALA A 114 -0.34 -6.01 -21.87
C ALA A 114 0.89 -6.91 -22.07
N GLY A 115 1.09 -7.90 -21.20
CA GLY A 115 2.31 -8.71 -21.13
C GLY A 115 3.44 -8.00 -20.40
N SER A 116 4.28 -8.78 -19.71
CA SER A 116 5.36 -8.25 -18.86
C SER A 116 6.61 -7.77 -19.63
N HIS A 117 6.75 -8.14 -20.92
CA HIS A 117 7.93 -7.83 -21.74
C HIS A 117 7.85 -6.47 -22.45
N ARG A 118 7.26 -5.47 -21.80
CA ARG A 118 7.15 -4.09 -22.31
C ARG A 118 7.80 -3.12 -21.35
N SER A 119 8.23 -2.00 -21.88
CA SER A 119 8.78 -0.92 -21.04
C SER A 119 7.74 -0.34 -20.09
N ILE A 120 6.47 -0.35 -20.51
CA ILE A 120 5.32 0.05 -19.65
C ILE A 120 4.44 -1.18 -19.47
N VAL A 121 4.31 -1.61 -18.22
CA VAL A 121 3.58 -2.82 -17.84
C VAL A 121 2.44 -2.43 -16.88
N PRO A 122 1.21 -2.23 -17.39
CA PRO A 122 0.04 -2.16 -16.54
C PRO A 122 -0.20 -3.53 -15.92
N TYR A 123 -0.65 -3.56 -14.66
CA TYR A 123 -0.97 -4.80 -13.97
C TYR A 123 -2.18 -4.63 -13.06
N ALA A 124 -2.88 -5.73 -12.84
CA ALA A 124 -3.88 -5.91 -11.80
C ALA A 124 -3.35 -6.89 -10.77
N ILE A 125 -3.76 -6.74 -9.53
CA ILE A 125 -3.30 -7.56 -8.41
C ILE A 125 -4.45 -7.85 -7.46
N ALA A 126 -4.50 -9.09 -6.96
CA ALA A 126 -5.41 -9.49 -5.90
C ALA A 126 -4.68 -10.42 -4.93
N GLY A 127 -4.86 -10.21 -3.63
CA GLY A 127 -4.11 -10.93 -2.63
C GLY A 127 -4.82 -11.08 -1.29
N LEU A 128 -4.27 -12.01 -0.50
CA LEU A 128 -4.70 -12.29 0.87
C LEU A 128 -3.49 -12.32 1.79
N GLY A 129 -3.70 -11.95 3.07
CA GLY A 129 -2.64 -11.96 4.06
C GLY A 129 -3.09 -11.49 5.43
N GLY A 130 -2.15 -10.98 6.21
CA GLY A 130 -2.38 -10.44 7.53
C GLY A 130 -2.04 -8.95 7.61
N LEU A 131 -2.79 -8.25 8.45
CA LEU A 131 -2.52 -6.88 8.87
C LEU A 131 -2.43 -6.87 10.39
N THR A 132 -1.26 -6.57 10.92
CA THR A 132 -0.98 -6.51 12.35
C THR A 132 -0.95 -5.06 12.80
N MET A 133 -1.76 -4.72 13.78
CA MET A 133 -1.72 -3.43 14.46
C MET A 133 -0.75 -3.46 15.63
N SER A 134 0.07 -2.42 15.71
CA SER A 134 1.04 -2.25 16.79
C SER A 134 0.57 -1.12 17.72
N PRO A 135 0.27 -1.43 18.99
CA PRO A 135 -0.02 -0.40 19.97
C PRO A 135 1.26 0.40 20.22
N ARG A 136 1.25 1.67 19.94
CA ARG A 136 2.34 2.60 20.28
C ARG A 136 1.80 3.99 20.55
N GLY A 137 2.35 4.61 21.59
CA GLY A 137 2.08 5.99 21.91
C GLY A 137 0.63 6.23 22.37
N ASP A 138 -0.08 7.09 21.65
CA ASP A 138 -1.43 7.49 22.06
C ASP A 138 -2.48 6.37 21.91
N ALA A 139 -2.20 5.33 21.14
CA ALA A 139 -3.07 4.16 20.98
C ALA A 139 -3.23 3.37 22.30
N GLU A 140 -2.20 3.35 23.16
CA GLU A 140 -2.28 2.73 24.50
C GLU A 140 -3.29 3.46 25.38
N LYS A 141 -3.41 4.78 25.24
CA LYS A 141 -4.40 5.60 25.97
C LYS A 141 -5.84 5.33 25.52
N LEU A 142 -5.99 4.81 24.30
CA LEU A 142 -7.27 4.39 23.72
C LEU A 142 -7.61 2.93 24.03
N GLY A 143 -6.84 2.28 24.91
CA GLY A 143 -7.07 0.88 25.31
C GLY A 143 -6.51 -0.17 24.38
N ILE A 144 -5.74 0.23 23.36
CA ILE A 144 -5.06 -0.69 22.44
C ILE A 144 -3.71 -1.04 23.06
N THR A 145 -3.67 -2.12 23.83
CA THR A 145 -2.47 -2.52 24.59
C THR A 145 -1.76 -3.74 24.01
N THR A 146 -2.40 -4.47 23.08
CA THR A 146 -1.89 -5.70 22.52
C THR A 146 -1.72 -5.62 20.99
N TYR A 147 -0.78 -6.41 20.45
CA TYR A 147 -0.66 -6.62 19.02
C TYR A 147 -1.81 -7.49 18.53
N GLU A 148 -2.56 -7.00 17.57
CA GLU A 148 -3.65 -7.75 16.98
C GLU A 148 -3.44 -7.91 15.48
N THR A 149 -3.63 -9.17 15.01
CA THR A 149 -3.51 -9.51 13.60
C THR A 149 -4.88 -9.84 13.03
N TYR A 150 -5.20 -9.19 11.94
CA TYR A 150 -6.46 -9.32 11.19
C TYR A 150 -6.21 -9.99 9.84
N LEU A 151 -7.12 -10.85 9.43
CA LEU A 151 -7.13 -11.33 8.05
C LEU A 151 -7.48 -10.17 7.12
N THR A 152 -6.67 -9.98 6.08
CA THR A 152 -6.89 -8.92 5.10
C THR A 152 -6.82 -9.45 3.68
N GLY A 153 -7.69 -8.92 2.83
CA GLY A 153 -7.63 -9.08 1.40
C GLY A 153 -7.36 -7.75 0.72
N ASN A 154 -6.78 -7.78 -0.46
CA ASN A 154 -6.68 -6.59 -1.30
C ASN A 154 -6.93 -6.89 -2.77
N VAL A 155 -7.39 -5.87 -3.47
CA VAL A 155 -7.45 -5.83 -4.93
C VAL A 155 -6.95 -4.47 -5.39
N GLY A 156 -6.31 -4.44 -6.54
CA GLY A 156 -5.78 -3.19 -7.04
C GLY A 156 -5.08 -3.33 -8.37
N GLY A 157 -4.23 -2.38 -8.66
CA GLY A 157 -3.41 -2.39 -9.86
C GLY A 157 -2.45 -1.23 -9.88
N GLY A 158 -1.67 -1.19 -10.92
CA GLY A 158 -0.65 -0.17 -11.06
C GLY A 158 0.03 -0.19 -12.41
N LEU A 159 1.10 0.54 -12.44
CA LEU A 159 1.94 0.67 -13.61
C LEU A 159 3.40 0.47 -13.22
N LYS A 160 4.11 -0.33 -13.98
CA LYS A 160 5.57 -0.42 -13.94
C LYS A 160 6.12 0.23 -15.21
N TRP A 161 7.12 1.07 -15.05
CA TRP A 161 7.84 1.68 -16.16
C TRP A 161 9.32 1.37 -16.04
N PHE A 162 9.84 0.57 -16.96
CA PHE A 162 11.23 0.17 -17.03
C PHE A 162 12.00 1.12 -17.94
N SER A 163 12.96 1.85 -17.39
CA SER A 163 13.87 2.70 -18.14
C SER A 163 15.06 1.93 -18.70
N THR A 164 15.41 0.81 -18.08
CA THR A 164 16.47 -0.11 -18.53
C THR A 164 15.95 -1.54 -18.49
N ARG A 165 16.77 -2.52 -18.86
CA ARG A 165 16.42 -3.94 -18.78
C ARG A 165 16.16 -4.43 -17.35
N HIS A 166 16.73 -3.78 -16.35
CA HIS A 166 16.70 -4.25 -14.98
C HIS A 166 16.01 -3.27 -14.02
N PHE A 167 15.96 -1.98 -14.33
CA PHE A 167 15.47 -0.96 -13.42
C PHE A 167 14.26 -0.22 -13.96
N GLY A 168 13.33 0.04 -13.09
CA GLY A 168 12.13 0.80 -13.37
C GLY A 168 11.56 1.47 -12.13
N VAL A 169 10.45 2.16 -12.34
CA VAL A 169 9.61 2.72 -11.30
C VAL A 169 8.25 2.01 -11.30
N ARG A 170 7.63 1.93 -10.14
CA ARG A 170 6.34 1.29 -9.96
C ARG A 170 5.41 2.21 -9.18
N GLY A 171 4.20 2.43 -9.70
CA GLY A 171 3.09 3.05 -9.01
C GLY A 171 1.99 2.02 -8.76
N ASP A 172 1.41 2.03 -7.56
CA ASP A 172 0.51 0.98 -7.07
C ASP A 172 -0.66 1.62 -6.31
N TYR A 173 -1.86 1.18 -6.62
CA TYR A 173 -3.06 1.49 -5.85
C TYR A 173 -3.73 0.20 -5.43
N ARG A 174 -4.11 0.09 -4.15
CA ARG A 174 -4.84 -1.07 -3.63
C ARG A 174 -5.97 -0.66 -2.71
N PHE A 175 -7.08 -1.30 -2.89
CA PHE A 175 -8.19 -1.32 -1.96
C PHE A 175 -8.02 -2.51 -1.03
N PHE A 176 -8.14 -2.27 0.27
CA PHE A 176 -8.01 -3.26 1.34
C PHE A 176 -9.35 -3.50 2.01
N MET A 177 -9.62 -4.75 2.30
CA MET A 177 -10.69 -5.18 3.18
C MET A 177 -10.05 -5.94 4.34
N VAL A 178 -10.21 -5.41 5.55
CA VAL A 178 -9.73 -6.02 6.79
C VAL A 178 -10.93 -6.64 7.50
N ARG A 179 -10.87 -7.96 7.71
CA ARG A 179 -11.95 -8.68 8.36
C ARG A 179 -11.96 -8.37 9.85
N ASN A 180 -13.14 -8.13 10.41
CA ASN A 180 -13.33 -7.98 11.84
C ASN A 180 -12.89 -9.23 12.61
N LYS A 181 -12.62 -9.06 13.90
CA LYS A 181 -12.24 -10.11 14.82
C LYS A 181 -12.93 -9.88 16.16
N ASP A 182 -13.81 -10.78 16.54
CA ASP A 182 -14.65 -10.65 17.75
C ASP A 182 -13.83 -10.52 19.04
N SER A 183 -12.61 -11.05 19.06
CA SER A 183 -11.69 -10.95 20.19
C SER A 183 -10.93 -9.63 20.31
N ALA A 184 -11.02 -8.75 19.31
CA ALA A 184 -10.30 -7.49 19.27
C ALA A 184 -11.16 -6.34 18.73
N PRO A 185 -12.27 -5.99 19.41
CA PRO A 185 -13.25 -5.02 18.91
C PRO A 185 -12.76 -3.57 18.97
N LEU A 186 -11.73 -3.27 19.76
CA LEU A 186 -11.42 -1.90 20.17
C LEU A 186 -10.98 -0.96 19.04
N PHE A 187 -10.43 -1.46 17.94
CA PHE A 187 -9.92 -0.56 16.89
C PHE A 187 -10.69 -0.61 15.58
N PHE A 188 -11.18 -1.79 15.20
CA PHE A 188 -11.97 -1.96 14.00
C PHE A 188 -13.45 -2.22 14.28
N GLY A 189 -13.86 -2.19 15.55
CA GLY A 189 -15.22 -2.47 15.94
C GLY A 189 -15.65 -3.90 15.58
N ASN A 190 -16.96 -4.10 15.43
CA ASN A 190 -17.54 -5.37 15.04
C ASN A 190 -17.77 -5.48 13.52
N GLU A 191 -17.25 -4.53 12.73
CA GLU A 191 -17.45 -4.46 11.28
C GLU A 191 -16.13 -4.62 10.52
N ASN A 192 -16.24 -5.07 9.26
CA ASN A 192 -15.11 -5.08 8.35
C ASN A 192 -14.67 -3.65 8.04
N ARG A 193 -13.35 -3.43 8.01
CA ARG A 193 -12.78 -2.13 7.67
C ARG A 193 -12.27 -2.12 6.25
N TYR A 194 -12.42 -0.97 5.65
CA TYR A 194 -11.95 -0.72 4.29
C TYR A 194 -10.87 0.34 4.29
N GLY A 195 -9.92 0.18 3.40
CA GLY A 195 -8.82 1.12 3.28
C GLY A 195 -8.31 1.23 1.84
N HIS A 196 -7.64 2.32 1.57
CA HIS A 196 -7.03 2.61 0.28
C HIS A 196 -5.56 2.86 0.49
N ARG A 197 -4.71 2.19 -0.29
CA ARG A 197 -3.27 2.43 -0.28
C ARG A 197 -2.79 2.88 -1.64
N VAL A 198 -2.04 3.97 -1.66
CA VAL A 198 -1.31 4.44 -2.83
C VAL A 198 0.16 4.44 -2.48
N GLN A 199 0.99 3.87 -3.34
CA GLN A 199 2.44 3.86 -3.12
C GLN A 199 3.21 3.96 -4.43
N ALA A 200 4.41 4.48 -4.33
CA ALA A 200 5.36 4.56 -5.43
C ALA A 200 6.73 4.06 -5.00
N GLY A 201 7.44 3.45 -5.92
CA GLY A 201 8.73 2.86 -5.60
C GLY A 201 9.57 2.51 -6.82
N LEU A 202 10.68 1.86 -6.53
CA LEU A 202 11.61 1.34 -7.51
C LEU A 202 11.33 -0.15 -7.72
N VAL A 203 11.53 -0.62 -8.93
CA VAL A 203 11.49 -2.04 -9.27
C VAL A 203 12.78 -2.44 -9.96
N TYR A 204 13.35 -3.54 -9.48
CA TYR A 204 14.46 -4.24 -10.11
C TYR A 204 13.96 -5.59 -10.64
N THR A 205 14.38 -5.96 -11.84
CA THR A 205 13.97 -7.22 -12.49
C THR A 205 15.17 -7.96 -13.07
N TYR A 206 15.06 -9.29 -13.04
CA TYR A 206 16.07 -10.21 -13.57
C TYR A 206 15.43 -11.35 -14.36
#